data_1e8e43f535faa8acae56b02da03531b1
#
_entry.id   1e8e43f535faa8acae56b02da03531b1
#
_cell.length_a   1.000
_cell.length_b   1.000
_cell.length_c   1.000
_cell.angle_alpha   90.00
_cell.angle_beta   90.00
_cell.angle_gamma   90.00
#
_symmetry.space_group_name_H-M   'P 1'
#
loop_
_entity.id
_entity.type
_entity.pdbx_description
1 polymer ?
#
loop_
_entity_poly.entity_id
_entity_poly.type
_entity_poly.pdbx_seq_one_letter_code
_entity_poly.pdbx_strand_id
1 'polypeptide(L)'
;AAILSVQMKKRQILRTYLALVDGLLPDSGTINAPIARMEGSVITREVNFGTGESAITHYERLAAGKEYSLAELHLETGRTHQIRVHMKYIGHPLPGDYLYNPDYRRINRQPLHSYQLEFTHPITGKVMLFTAPLPIDFISAFYSNSLK
;
A
#
# COMPACT_ATOMS: atom_id res chain seq x y z
N ALA A 1 12.13 6.92 20.04
CA ALA A 1 10.90 6.12 19.83
C ALA A 1 9.64 6.92 20.15
N ALA A 2 9.54 7.51 21.34
CA ALA A 2 8.35 8.30 21.72
C ALA A 2 8.13 9.52 20.82
N ILE A 3 9.20 10.24 20.47
CA ILE A 3 9.11 11.43 19.60
C ILE A 3 8.65 11.04 18.20
N LEU A 4 9.17 9.94 17.63
CA LEU A 4 8.73 9.46 16.32
C LEU A 4 7.27 9.03 16.33
N SER A 5 6.81 8.39 17.42
CA SER A 5 5.39 8.04 17.57
C SER A 5 4.47 9.26 17.56
N VAL A 6 4.90 10.36 18.22
CA VAL A 6 4.14 11.63 18.21
C VAL A 6 4.11 12.21 16.80
N GLN A 7 5.23 12.20 16.08
CA GLN A 7 5.28 12.68 14.69
C GLN A 7 4.35 11.89 13.78
N MET A 8 4.29 10.57 13.93
CA MET A 8 3.35 9.74 13.15
C MET A 8 1.92 10.13 13.42
N LYS A 9 1.53 10.31 14.68
CA LYS A 9 0.17 10.74 15.04
C LYS A 9 -0.19 12.09 14.46
N LYS A 10 0.77 13.00 14.33
CA LYS A 10 0.60 14.33 13.76
C LYS A 10 0.85 14.37 12.26
N ARG A 11 1.05 13.22 11.61
CA ARG A 11 1.37 13.11 10.20
C ARG A 11 2.66 13.84 9.82
N GLN A 12 3.61 13.94 10.74
CA GLN A 12 4.93 14.52 10.48
C GLN A 12 5.91 13.51 9.89
N ILE A 13 5.51 12.23 9.80
CA ILE A 13 6.26 11.18 9.12
C ILE A 13 5.48 10.80 7.87
N LEU A 14 6.11 11.01 6.70
CA LEU A 14 5.54 10.67 5.41
C LEU A 14 6.14 9.37 4.92
N ARG A 15 5.29 8.43 4.53
CA ARG A 15 5.71 7.14 3.97
C ARG A 15 5.15 6.99 2.58
N THR A 16 6.04 6.65 1.65
CA THR A 16 5.66 6.29 0.29
C THR A 16 5.79 4.79 0.12
N TYR A 17 4.72 4.17 -0.31
CA TYR A 17 4.70 2.73 -0.61
C TYR A 17 4.65 2.52 -2.11
N LEU A 18 5.23 1.42 -2.57
CA LEU A 18 5.05 0.91 -3.91
C LEU A 18 4.35 -0.43 -3.83
N ALA A 19 3.40 -0.66 -4.73
CA ALA A 19 2.67 -1.92 -4.79
C ALA A 19 2.42 -2.31 -6.25
N LEU A 20 2.50 -3.61 -6.53
CA LEU A 20 1.90 -4.17 -7.74
C LEU A 20 0.45 -4.50 -7.44
N VAL A 21 -0.44 -4.13 -8.34
CA VAL A 21 -1.87 -4.40 -8.22
C VAL A 21 -2.37 -5.02 -9.53
N ASP A 22 -3.43 -5.82 -9.42
CA ASP A 22 -4.05 -6.45 -10.59
C ASP A 22 -4.70 -5.41 -11.51
N GLY A 23 -4.55 -5.62 -12.79
CA GLY A 23 -5.25 -4.88 -13.81
C GLY A 23 -4.69 -3.49 -14.10
N LEU A 24 -5.46 -2.72 -14.86
CA LEU A 24 -5.13 -1.35 -15.23
C LEU A 24 -5.73 -0.39 -14.21
N LEU A 25 -4.91 0.03 -13.25
CA LEU A 25 -5.31 1.02 -12.25
C LEU A 25 -5.54 2.38 -12.94
N PRO A 26 -6.54 3.16 -12.54
CA PRO A 26 -6.66 4.55 -13.00
C PRO A 26 -5.38 5.36 -12.70
N ASP A 27 -5.18 6.48 -13.41
CA ASP A 27 -3.96 7.28 -13.30
C ASP A 27 -3.68 7.74 -11.87
N SER A 28 -4.72 8.16 -11.15
CA SER A 28 -4.62 8.56 -9.76
C SER A 28 -5.99 8.50 -9.10
N GLY A 29 -6.00 8.51 -7.79
CA GLY A 29 -7.25 8.55 -7.04
C GLY A 29 -7.06 8.58 -5.54
N THR A 30 -8.17 8.72 -4.85
CA THR A 30 -8.25 8.68 -3.39
C THR A 30 -9.29 7.66 -2.98
N ILE A 31 -8.90 6.76 -2.07
CA ILE A 31 -9.80 5.77 -1.51
C ILE A 31 -10.11 6.23 -0.08
N ASN A 32 -11.34 6.68 0.15
CA ASN A 32 -11.82 7.09 1.47
C ASN A 32 -12.90 6.11 1.89
N ALA A 33 -12.49 5.03 2.55
CA ALA A 33 -13.37 3.94 2.92
C ALA A 33 -12.95 3.37 4.27
N PRO A 34 -13.82 3.37 5.29
CA PRO A 34 -13.48 2.91 6.62
C PRO A 34 -13.22 1.41 6.66
N ILE A 35 -12.27 1.02 7.51
CA ILE A 35 -11.81 -0.36 7.62
C ILE A 35 -12.14 -0.93 8.99
N ALA A 36 -12.68 -2.14 9.01
CA ALA A 36 -12.97 -2.89 10.22
C ALA A 36 -12.39 -4.29 10.13
N ARG A 37 -12.26 -4.94 11.28
CA ARG A 37 -11.95 -6.36 11.33
C ARG A 37 -13.13 -7.14 10.77
N MET A 38 -12.86 -8.11 9.91
CA MET A 38 -13.92 -8.99 9.39
C MET A 38 -14.47 -9.87 10.50
N GLU A 39 -15.79 -9.95 10.60
CA GLU A 39 -16.45 -10.80 11.59
C GLU A 39 -16.00 -12.26 11.42
N GLY A 40 -15.67 -12.91 12.54
CA GLY A 40 -15.20 -14.29 12.53
C GLY A 40 -13.72 -14.45 12.20
N SER A 41 -12.99 -13.37 11.94
CA SER A 41 -11.54 -13.40 11.69
C SER A 41 -10.78 -12.54 12.68
N VAL A 42 -9.59 -12.99 13.08
CA VAL A 42 -8.70 -12.21 13.95
C VAL A 42 -7.82 -11.28 13.14
N ILE A 43 -7.48 -11.66 11.91
CA ILE A 43 -6.48 -10.95 11.10
C ILE A 43 -7.07 -10.24 9.88
N THR A 44 -8.15 -10.75 9.29
CA THR A 44 -8.69 -10.20 8.05
C THR A 44 -9.47 -8.92 8.30
N ARG A 45 -9.28 -7.95 7.42
CA ARG A 45 -9.95 -6.64 7.46
C ARG A 45 -10.84 -6.46 6.23
N GLU A 46 -11.80 -5.56 6.34
CA GLU A 46 -12.73 -5.25 5.25
C GLU A 46 -13.15 -3.80 5.31
N VAL A 47 -13.63 -3.28 4.18
CA VAL A 47 -14.31 -1.99 4.17
C VAL A 47 -15.68 -2.18 4.82
N ASN A 48 -15.99 -1.35 5.82
CA ASN A 48 -17.26 -1.42 6.53
C ASN A 48 -17.66 -0.01 6.98
N PHE A 49 -18.65 0.56 6.32
CA PHE A 49 -19.11 1.92 6.60
C PHE A 49 -19.89 2.03 7.91
N GLY A 50 -20.35 0.90 8.46
CA GLY A 50 -21.08 0.88 9.72
C GLY A 50 -20.19 0.88 10.96
N THR A 51 -19.12 0.09 10.96
CA THR A 51 -18.28 -0.13 12.14
C THR A 51 -16.79 0.18 11.90
N GLY A 52 -16.41 0.54 10.69
CA GLY A 52 -15.01 0.76 10.35
C GLY A 52 -14.44 2.06 10.91
N GLU A 53 -13.13 2.06 11.08
CA GLU A 53 -12.37 3.26 11.41
C GLU A 53 -11.97 3.99 10.13
N SER A 54 -11.98 5.33 10.18
CA SER A 54 -11.62 6.16 9.03
C SER A 54 -10.28 5.74 8.43
N ALA A 55 -10.25 5.55 7.11
CA ALA A 55 -9.04 5.15 6.39
C ALA A 55 -9.00 5.82 5.02
N ILE A 56 -7.90 6.51 4.72
CA ILE A 56 -7.74 7.27 3.49
C ILE A 56 -6.39 6.93 2.85
N THR A 57 -6.45 6.47 1.60
CA THR A 57 -5.28 6.12 0.79
C THR A 57 -5.31 6.94 -0.51
N HIS A 58 -4.20 7.59 -0.82
CA HIS A 58 -4.00 8.24 -2.13
C HIS A 58 -3.09 7.36 -2.98
N TYR A 59 -3.40 7.24 -4.26
CA TYR A 59 -2.57 6.46 -5.16
C TYR A 59 -2.31 7.19 -6.48
N GLU A 60 -1.18 6.84 -7.09
CA GLU A 60 -0.80 7.28 -8.43
C GLU A 60 -0.20 6.08 -9.17
N ARG A 61 -0.70 5.81 -10.40
CA ARG A 61 -0.13 4.76 -11.22
C ARG A 61 1.17 5.26 -11.84
N LEU A 62 2.27 4.57 -11.54
CA LEU A 62 3.58 4.88 -12.10
C LEU A 62 3.82 4.17 -13.43
N ALA A 63 3.29 2.96 -13.60
CA ALA A 63 3.48 2.16 -14.79
C ALA A 63 2.35 1.15 -14.94
N ALA A 64 2.10 0.72 -16.18
CA ALA A 64 1.10 -0.31 -16.49
C ALA A 64 1.71 -1.40 -17.37
N GLY A 65 1.54 -2.65 -16.96
CA GLY A 65 1.86 -3.82 -17.74
C GLY A 65 0.60 -4.47 -18.29
N LYS A 66 0.71 -5.69 -18.80
CA LYS A 66 -0.44 -6.42 -19.35
C LYS A 66 -1.43 -6.87 -18.27
N GLU A 67 -0.94 -7.31 -17.12
CA GLU A 67 -1.78 -7.83 -16.04
C GLU A 67 -1.75 -6.96 -14.80
N TYR A 68 -0.69 -6.19 -14.59
CA TYR A 68 -0.46 -5.45 -13.35
C TYR A 68 -0.19 -3.99 -13.61
N SER A 69 -0.47 -3.17 -12.62
CA SER A 69 -0.02 -1.77 -12.55
C SER A 69 0.92 -1.62 -11.37
N LEU A 70 1.90 -0.72 -11.50
CA LEU A 70 2.75 -0.30 -10.39
C LEU A 70 2.18 0.99 -9.83
N ALA A 71 1.84 0.99 -8.57
CA ALA A 71 1.23 2.12 -7.89
C ALA A 71 2.15 2.68 -6.81
N GLU A 72 2.18 4.01 -6.72
CA GLU A 72 2.73 4.74 -5.59
C GLU A 72 1.59 5.12 -4.66
N LEU A 73 1.76 4.90 -3.37
CA LEU A 73 0.69 5.09 -2.40
C LEU A 73 1.15 5.97 -1.24
N HIS A 74 0.27 6.90 -0.85
CA HIS A 74 0.46 7.78 0.29
C HIS A 74 -0.75 7.64 1.22
N LEU A 75 -0.50 7.42 2.51
CA LEU A 75 -1.54 7.16 3.49
C LEU A 75 -1.76 8.36 4.39
N GLU A 76 -3.02 8.79 4.59
CA GLU A 76 -3.38 9.74 5.64
C GLU A 76 -3.62 9.03 6.97
N THR A 77 -3.94 7.74 6.93
CA THR A 77 -4.19 6.89 8.10
C THR A 77 -3.36 5.63 7.97
N GLY A 78 -3.18 4.88 9.04
CA GLY A 78 -2.39 3.66 9.02
C GLY A 78 -3.13 2.47 9.62
N ARG A 79 -4.31 2.13 9.11
CA ARG A 79 -5.08 0.99 9.59
C ARG A 79 -4.42 -0.32 9.18
N THR A 80 -4.65 -1.36 9.97
CA THR A 80 -4.14 -2.71 9.66
C THR A 80 -4.59 -3.14 8.26
N HIS A 81 -3.65 -3.61 7.45
CA HIS A 81 -3.87 -4.05 6.07
C HIS A 81 -4.49 -2.99 5.15
N GLN A 82 -4.35 -1.72 5.46
CA GLN A 82 -5.08 -0.66 4.77
C GLN A 82 -4.89 -0.69 3.25
N ILE A 83 -3.67 -0.72 2.75
CA ILE A 83 -3.42 -0.73 1.30
C ILE A 83 -4.03 -1.97 0.65
N ARG A 84 -3.81 -3.14 1.27
CA ARG A 84 -4.30 -4.42 0.77
C ARG A 84 -5.82 -4.45 0.66
N VAL A 85 -6.51 -3.97 1.69
CA VAL A 85 -7.97 -3.89 1.73
C VAL A 85 -8.51 -2.85 0.77
N HIS A 86 -7.90 -1.65 0.75
CA HIS A 86 -8.34 -0.57 -0.14
C HIS A 86 -8.18 -0.94 -1.61
N MET A 87 -7.06 -1.55 -1.99
CA MET A 87 -6.84 -1.92 -3.39
C MET A 87 -7.81 -3.03 -3.82
N LYS A 88 -8.10 -4.00 -2.94
CA LYS A 88 -9.15 -4.98 -3.22
C LYS A 88 -10.51 -4.33 -3.37
N TYR A 89 -10.83 -3.36 -2.51
CA TYR A 89 -12.12 -2.67 -2.52
C TYR A 89 -12.39 -1.98 -3.87
N ILE A 90 -11.37 -1.38 -4.48
CA ILE A 90 -11.52 -0.73 -5.79
C ILE A 90 -11.33 -1.69 -6.97
N GLY A 91 -11.17 -2.99 -6.72
CA GLY A 91 -11.06 -4.00 -7.77
C GLY A 91 -9.66 -4.26 -8.30
N HIS A 92 -8.63 -3.80 -7.59
CA HIS A 92 -7.23 -3.97 -8.00
C HIS A 92 -6.39 -4.56 -6.84
N PRO A 93 -6.71 -5.78 -6.37
CA PRO A 93 -5.97 -6.36 -5.25
C PRO A 93 -4.52 -6.64 -5.65
N LEU A 94 -3.64 -6.76 -4.65
CA LEU A 94 -2.25 -7.13 -4.86
C LEU A 94 -2.16 -8.63 -5.15
N PRO A 95 -1.50 -9.06 -6.24
CA PRO A 95 -1.30 -10.48 -6.50
C PRO A 95 -0.40 -11.10 -5.42
N GLY A 96 -0.54 -12.39 -5.16
CA GLY A 96 0.27 -13.09 -4.17
C GLY A 96 -0.06 -12.76 -2.71
N ASP A 97 -1.14 -12.05 -2.48
CA ASP A 97 -1.62 -11.72 -1.15
C ASP A 97 -2.46 -12.89 -0.62
N TYR A 98 -1.95 -13.58 0.39
CA TYR A 98 -2.58 -14.82 0.87
C TYR A 98 -3.98 -14.63 1.47
N LEU A 99 -4.31 -13.42 1.92
CA LEU A 99 -5.62 -13.13 2.52
C LEU A 99 -6.62 -12.55 1.52
N TYR A 100 -6.16 -11.67 0.63
CA TYR A 100 -7.06 -10.86 -0.19
C TYR A 100 -7.00 -11.21 -1.68
N ASN A 101 -5.94 -11.87 -2.15
CA ASN A 101 -5.80 -12.30 -3.53
C ASN A 101 -4.70 -13.37 -3.67
N PRO A 102 -5.01 -14.63 -3.34
CA PRO A 102 -4.00 -15.71 -3.37
C PRO A 102 -3.68 -16.20 -4.77
N ASP A 103 -3.32 -15.29 -5.67
CA ASP A 103 -2.85 -15.57 -7.02
C ASP A 103 -1.32 -15.57 -7.03
N TYR A 104 -0.72 -16.76 -7.03
CA TYR A 104 0.73 -16.95 -6.92
C TYR A 104 1.41 -17.19 -8.25
N ARG A 105 0.74 -16.94 -9.36
CA ARG A 105 1.30 -17.24 -10.71
C ARG A 105 2.57 -16.46 -11.01
N ARG A 106 2.71 -15.24 -10.51
CA ARG A 106 3.83 -14.34 -10.81
C ARG A 106 4.66 -13.96 -9.60
N ILE A 107 4.06 -13.91 -8.44
CA ILE A 107 4.72 -13.52 -7.19
C ILE A 107 4.09 -14.28 -6.02
N ASN A 108 4.89 -14.70 -5.05
CA ASN A 108 4.45 -15.58 -3.96
C ASN A 108 4.28 -14.87 -2.62
N ARG A 109 4.23 -13.55 -2.63
CA ARG A 109 3.95 -12.72 -1.46
C ARG A 109 3.19 -11.46 -1.90
N GLN A 110 2.57 -10.73 -0.97
CA GLN A 110 1.98 -9.45 -1.35
C GLN A 110 3.09 -8.48 -1.78
N PRO A 111 3.04 -7.94 -3.01
CA PRO A 111 4.06 -7.03 -3.52
C PRO A 111 3.82 -5.60 -3.03
N LEU A 112 4.08 -5.38 -1.76
CA LEU A 112 3.95 -4.11 -1.08
C LEU A 112 5.30 -3.75 -0.46
N HIS A 113 5.80 -2.55 -0.78
CA HIS A 113 7.13 -2.12 -0.38
C HIS A 113 7.10 -0.69 0.16
N SER A 114 7.62 -0.50 1.37
CA SER A 114 7.85 0.84 1.92
C SER A 114 9.06 1.44 1.21
N TYR A 115 8.80 2.32 0.26
CA TYR A 115 9.81 2.85 -0.65
C TYR A 115 10.57 4.03 -0.08
N GLN A 116 9.84 4.99 0.49
CA GLN A 116 10.42 6.19 1.08
C GLN A 116 9.85 6.45 2.46
N LEU A 117 10.68 6.96 3.34
CA LEU A 117 10.31 7.46 4.66
C LEU A 117 10.92 8.85 4.81
N GLU A 118 10.07 9.87 4.98
CA GLU A 118 10.49 11.24 5.24
C GLU A 118 9.98 11.67 6.62
N PHE A 119 10.86 12.22 7.44
CA PHE A 119 10.48 12.72 8.74
C PHE A 119 11.46 13.80 9.20
N THR A 120 11.03 14.62 10.16
CA THR A 120 11.88 15.62 10.77
C THR A 120 12.66 14.98 11.93
N HIS A 121 14.00 15.08 11.90
CA HIS A 121 14.83 14.52 12.95
C HIS A 121 14.48 15.17 14.29
N PRO A 122 14.19 14.40 15.35
CA PRO A 122 13.67 14.94 16.61
C PRO A 122 14.65 15.83 17.37
N ILE A 123 15.96 15.70 17.13
CA ILE A 123 16.99 16.49 17.83
C ILE A 123 17.46 17.65 16.98
N THR A 124 17.78 17.41 15.69
CA THR A 124 18.42 18.42 14.83
C THR A 124 17.42 19.29 14.07
N GLY A 125 16.14 18.88 13.97
CA GLY A 125 15.14 19.56 13.17
C GLY A 125 15.33 19.41 11.66
N LYS A 126 16.28 18.61 11.22
CA LYS A 126 16.53 18.38 9.80
C LYS A 126 15.52 17.41 9.23
N VAL A 127 15.10 17.66 7.99
CA VAL A 127 14.30 16.71 7.25
C VAL A 127 15.17 15.54 6.81
N MET A 128 14.73 14.33 7.15
CA MET A 128 15.43 13.08 6.84
C MET A 128 14.63 12.32 5.80
N LEU A 129 15.33 11.82 4.77
CA LEU A 129 14.72 11.02 3.70
C LEU A 129 15.47 9.70 3.56
N PHE A 130 14.74 8.60 3.72
CA PHE A 130 15.28 7.27 3.47
C PHE A 130 14.55 6.64 2.29
N THR A 131 15.32 6.07 1.35
CA THR A 131 14.78 5.42 0.15
C THR A 131 15.32 4.01 0.06
N ALA A 132 14.43 3.03 -0.15
CA ALA A 132 14.81 1.64 -0.39
C ALA A 132 14.53 1.27 -1.85
N PRO A 133 15.46 0.59 -2.54
CA PRO A 133 15.26 0.23 -3.95
C PRO A 133 14.10 -0.75 -4.12
N LEU A 134 13.47 -0.72 -5.29
CA LEU A 134 12.37 -1.61 -5.63
C LEU A 134 12.86 -3.06 -5.65
N PRO A 135 12.17 -4.00 -4.97
CA PRO A 135 12.58 -5.40 -4.95
C PRO A 135 12.56 -6.03 -6.34
N ILE A 136 13.51 -6.95 -6.58
CA ILE A 136 13.65 -7.63 -7.88
C ILE A 136 12.41 -8.44 -8.23
N ASP A 137 11.74 -9.06 -7.25
CA ASP A 137 10.53 -9.86 -7.52
C ASP A 137 9.37 -9.01 -8.03
N PHE A 138 9.28 -7.73 -7.65
CA PHE A 138 8.33 -6.78 -8.23
C PHE A 138 8.64 -6.56 -9.71
N ILE A 139 9.91 -6.30 -10.00
CA ILE A 139 10.38 -6.04 -11.36
C ILE A 139 10.12 -7.28 -12.23
N SER A 140 10.49 -8.45 -11.76
CA SER A 140 10.30 -9.71 -12.47
C SER A 140 8.82 -10.00 -12.75
N ALA A 141 7.95 -9.82 -11.75
CA ALA A 141 6.51 -10.04 -11.91
C ALA A 141 5.91 -9.08 -12.91
N PHE A 142 6.29 -7.80 -12.85
CA PHE A 142 5.80 -6.75 -13.75
C PHE A 142 6.22 -7.01 -15.20
N TYR A 143 7.50 -7.22 -15.43
CA TYR A 143 8.03 -7.36 -16.79
C TYR A 143 7.80 -8.75 -17.40
N SER A 144 7.56 -9.80 -16.64
CA SER A 144 7.29 -11.12 -17.19
C SER A 144 6.05 -11.13 -18.08
N ASN A 145 5.12 -10.21 -17.88
CA ASN A 145 3.96 -10.03 -18.75
C ASN A 145 4.24 -9.13 -19.95
N SER A 146 5.13 -8.17 -19.81
CA SER A 146 5.44 -7.21 -20.86
C SER A 146 6.21 -7.84 -22.01
N LEU A 147 6.90 -8.96 -21.76
CA LEU A 147 7.73 -9.66 -22.74
C LEU A 147 6.95 -10.70 -23.55
N LYS A 148 5.70 -10.90 -23.25
CA LYS A 148 4.82 -11.80 -23.99
C LYS A 148 3.92 -11.01 -24.93
#